data_f0f161507c484de172d178af73e3cff7
#
_entry.id   f0f161507c484de172d178af73e3cff7
#
_cell.length_a   1.000
_cell.length_b   1.000
_cell.length_c   1.000
_cell.angle_alpha   90.00
_cell.angle_beta   90.00
_cell.angle_gamma   90.00
#
_symmetry.space_group_name_H-M   'P 1'
#
loop_
_entity.id
_entity.type
_entity.pdbx_description
1 polymer ?
#
loop_
_entity_poly.entity_id
_entity_poly.type
_entity_poly.pdbx_seq_one_letter_code
_entity_poly.pdbx_strand_id
1 'polypeptide(L)'
;VAYQPEARRHTAWPQLRHKLSVVSQEPANLLAVMLLVLFSWIILAPVVSVLLNAVLVQSGDEGRTGTAEGALTSWYLLRTLTSRMSDLLLWTPLLNTLAIALTTVTGALAIGIALAWLINRTDIAGRKGFSTLLIVPFMLPSWTFALAWSTIFKNHAIGGQPGWLEAMGVQTPDWMAYGYFPIVVIMILHYTPLVILIVGNALKRMDSQMEECAQVLGASRNVIAFKIIIPLVRPALLSAALLIFADCIGEFALPYILGLPVHFDTLSTGLYRAIGTRQSGVAAVIATVIMLMGMLTLMLDMKMLREARRFVTVGGKGTMERRRSLGHWRIAAAGLPLLFVLLGVAIPLLTLFLSTIMTLPGRFTADNFTLAYWIGHDLDTVALRNGILLTAEFWHTVWNTLLIVGSASIVCGILGLLVGYAVMRCHFRWLSSFLRQLTFLPYLVPGIAFAAAFLSLFAVARGPVPALYGTPLLLVLALIAEKMPYASRSGIAAMTQLGKEAEEAARIAGAGWFTRIRRIVIPIQAAPLATGILLPFISGIKGVSLFVILATPATDVLTTWSLRLIDYNYQQAANAVVLMIALISWAGTLMIQKITGTGLAEGLEK
;
A
#
# COMPACT_ATOMS: atom_id res chain seq x y z
N VAL A 1 -22.74 -33.86 -63.02
CA VAL A 1 -22.03 -32.62 -62.95
C VAL A 1 -21.83 -32.30 -61.43
N ALA A 2 -20.63 -32.59 -60.92
CA ALA A 2 -20.28 -32.39 -59.51
C ALA A 2 -19.90 -30.91 -59.27
N TYR A 3 -20.60 -30.26 -58.37
CA TYR A 3 -20.29 -28.90 -57.92
C TYR A 3 -19.16 -28.96 -56.88
N GLN A 4 -17.96 -28.54 -57.25
CA GLN A 4 -16.87 -28.32 -56.31
C GLN A 4 -17.04 -26.93 -55.68
N PRO A 5 -17.07 -26.77 -54.34
CA PRO A 5 -17.02 -25.45 -53.70
C PRO A 5 -15.56 -24.95 -53.73
N GLU A 6 -15.33 -23.87 -54.48
CA GLU A 6 -14.07 -23.11 -54.39
C GLU A 6 -13.78 -22.67 -52.95
N ALA A 7 -12.69 -23.18 -52.40
CA ALA A 7 -12.14 -22.74 -51.12
C ALA A 7 -11.71 -21.26 -51.23
N ARG A 8 -12.58 -20.35 -50.76
CA ARG A 8 -12.21 -18.93 -50.57
C ARG A 8 -11.01 -18.85 -49.59
N ARG A 9 -9.82 -18.69 -50.13
CA ARG A 9 -8.66 -18.20 -49.36
C ARG A 9 -9.01 -16.81 -48.86
N HIS A 10 -9.53 -16.72 -47.62
CA HIS A 10 -9.70 -15.46 -46.92
C HIS A 10 -8.30 -14.89 -46.66
N THR A 11 -7.89 -13.94 -47.50
CA THR A 11 -6.66 -13.16 -47.30
C THR A 11 -6.77 -12.41 -45.99
N ALA A 12 -5.90 -12.68 -45.03
CA ALA A 12 -5.88 -12.07 -43.71
C ALA A 12 -5.70 -10.52 -43.75
N TRP A 13 -5.17 -10.00 -44.84
CA TRP A 13 -4.90 -8.56 -45.04
C TRP A 13 -6.14 -7.64 -45.09
N PRO A 14 -7.24 -7.94 -45.79
CA PRO A 14 -8.42 -7.07 -45.77
C PRO A 14 -9.09 -7.02 -44.39
N GLN A 15 -9.09 -8.14 -43.66
CA GLN A 15 -9.62 -8.18 -42.29
C GLN A 15 -8.75 -7.38 -41.31
N LEU A 16 -7.43 -7.39 -41.50
CA LEU A 16 -6.51 -6.58 -40.70
C LEU A 16 -6.67 -5.09 -40.99
N ARG A 17 -6.78 -4.69 -42.28
CA ARG A 17 -7.08 -3.31 -42.67
C ARG A 17 -8.42 -2.81 -42.13
N HIS A 18 -9.46 -3.61 -42.21
CA HIS A 18 -10.75 -3.25 -41.65
C HIS A 18 -10.71 -3.12 -40.12
N LYS A 19 -10.03 -4.03 -39.41
CA LYS A 19 -9.80 -3.90 -37.97
C LYS A 19 -9.01 -2.65 -37.62
N LEU A 20 -7.97 -2.31 -38.37
CA LEU A 20 -7.19 -1.09 -38.17
C LEU A 20 -7.98 0.19 -38.46
N SER A 21 -8.86 0.20 -39.47
CA SER A 21 -9.73 1.35 -39.75
C SER A 21 -10.80 1.54 -38.67
N VAL A 22 -11.35 0.47 -38.08
CA VAL A 22 -12.26 0.55 -36.94
C VAL A 22 -11.54 1.04 -35.67
N VAL A 23 -10.29 0.65 -35.47
CA VAL A 23 -9.46 1.18 -34.37
C VAL A 23 -9.26 2.69 -34.50
N SER A 24 -8.97 3.18 -35.71
CA SER A 24 -8.69 4.59 -35.95
C SER A 24 -9.96 5.49 -35.95
N GLN A 25 -11.14 4.92 -36.20
CA GLN A 25 -12.40 5.67 -36.28
C GLN A 25 -13.08 5.89 -34.92
N GLU A 26 -12.84 5.00 -33.93
CA GLU A 26 -13.42 5.11 -32.59
C GLU A 26 -12.37 5.68 -31.61
N PRO A 27 -12.59 6.91 -31.08
CA PRO A 27 -11.62 7.56 -30.19
C PRO A 27 -11.29 6.76 -28.93
N ALA A 28 -12.24 5.95 -28.42
CA ALA A 28 -12.02 5.07 -27.27
C ALA A 28 -11.00 3.96 -27.55
N ASN A 29 -10.96 3.43 -28.76
CA ASN A 29 -9.99 2.41 -29.15
C ASN A 29 -8.58 3.01 -29.28
N LEU A 30 -8.47 4.20 -29.90
CA LEU A 30 -7.19 4.92 -29.99
C LEU A 30 -6.65 5.27 -28.61
N LEU A 31 -7.52 5.78 -27.72
CA LEU A 31 -7.18 6.06 -26.32
C LEU A 31 -6.67 4.80 -25.62
N ALA A 32 -7.35 3.65 -25.79
CA ALA A 32 -6.94 2.39 -25.19
C ALA A 32 -5.55 1.94 -25.65
N VAL A 33 -5.23 2.11 -26.95
CA VAL A 33 -3.90 1.80 -27.49
C VAL A 33 -2.84 2.77 -26.93
N MET A 34 -3.12 4.08 -26.90
CA MET A 34 -2.20 5.07 -26.34
C MET A 34 -1.90 4.80 -24.87
N LEU A 35 -2.92 4.52 -24.07
CA LEU A 35 -2.76 4.17 -22.65
C LEU A 35 -2.01 2.85 -22.48
N LEU A 36 -2.26 1.88 -23.36
CA LEU A 36 -1.54 0.61 -23.32
C LEU A 36 -0.04 0.82 -23.58
N VAL A 37 0.34 1.61 -24.59
CA VAL A 37 1.74 1.93 -24.88
C VAL A 37 2.38 2.67 -23.71
N LEU A 38 1.70 3.70 -23.17
CA LEU A 38 2.16 4.45 -22.01
C LEU A 38 2.42 3.54 -20.81
N PHE A 39 1.45 2.73 -20.41
CA PHE A 39 1.58 1.86 -19.24
C PHE A 39 2.53 0.68 -19.48
N SER A 40 2.67 0.19 -20.71
CA SER A 40 3.71 -0.78 -21.04
C SER A 40 5.11 -0.18 -20.82
N TRP A 41 5.29 1.09 -21.16
CA TRP A 41 6.57 1.76 -20.94
C TRP A 41 6.84 2.07 -19.48
N ILE A 42 5.87 2.57 -18.70
CA ILE A 42 6.10 2.98 -17.30
C ILE A 42 5.88 1.84 -16.28
N ILE A 43 5.19 0.75 -16.63
CA ILE A 43 4.95 -0.37 -15.71
C ILE A 43 5.68 -1.62 -16.14
N LEU A 44 5.48 -2.07 -17.40
CA LEU A 44 6.02 -3.35 -17.85
C LEU A 44 7.53 -3.28 -18.11
N ALA A 45 8.02 -2.20 -18.72
CA ALA A 45 9.45 -2.09 -19.06
C ALA A 45 10.36 -2.07 -17.81
N PRO A 46 10.08 -1.35 -16.70
CA PRO A 46 10.86 -1.46 -15.46
C PRO A 46 10.87 -2.88 -14.89
N VAL A 47 9.71 -3.54 -14.83
CA VAL A 47 9.59 -4.91 -14.32
C VAL A 47 10.43 -5.88 -15.17
N VAL A 48 10.34 -5.78 -16.49
CA VAL A 48 11.15 -6.59 -17.41
C VAL A 48 12.64 -6.28 -17.24
N SER A 49 12.99 -5.00 -17.06
CA SER A 49 14.39 -4.59 -16.85
C SER A 49 15.01 -5.25 -15.61
N VAL A 50 14.30 -5.28 -14.48
CA VAL A 50 14.84 -5.93 -13.29
C VAL A 50 14.96 -7.45 -13.45
N LEU A 51 14.00 -8.08 -14.14
CA LEU A 51 14.09 -9.52 -14.45
C LEU A 51 15.29 -9.84 -15.34
N LEU A 52 15.55 -9.00 -16.34
CA LEU A 52 16.73 -9.12 -17.20
C LEU A 52 18.03 -8.89 -16.43
N ASN A 53 18.08 -7.90 -15.54
CA ASN A 53 19.27 -7.63 -14.73
C ASN A 53 19.62 -8.76 -13.75
N ALA A 54 18.69 -9.63 -13.43
CA ALA A 54 18.97 -10.83 -12.64
C ALA A 54 19.78 -11.89 -13.40
N VAL A 55 19.80 -11.82 -14.75
CA VAL A 55 20.46 -12.81 -15.63
C VAL A 55 21.45 -12.19 -16.63
N LEU A 56 21.59 -10.87 -16.67
CA LEU A 56 22.55 -10.15 -17.52
C LEU A 56 23.68 -9.56 -16.68
N VAL A 57 24.92 -9.70 -17.17
CA VAL A 57 26.11 -9.11 -16.53
C VAL A 57 25.96 -7.60 -16.44
N GLN A 58 26.04 -7.07 -15.22
CA GLN A 58 25.97 -5.64 -14.95
C GLN A 58 27.35 -4.99 -15.13
N SER A 59 27.33 -3.69 -15.47
CA SER A 59 28.56 -2.90 -15.61
C SER A 59 29.39 -2.95 -14.31
N GLY A 60 30.65 -3.26 -14.42
CA GLY A 60 31.60 -3.42 -13.28
C GLY A 60 31.64 -4.81 -12.65
N ASP A 61 30.83 -5.76 -13.12
CA ASP A 61 30.84 -7.16 -12.64
C ASP A 61 31.52 -8.15 -13.61
N GLU A 62 32.12 -7.65 -14.73
CA GLU A 62 32.77 -8.48 -15.75
C GLU A 62 33.88 -9.35 -15.16
N GLY A 63 34.70 -8.77 -14.25
CA GLY A 63 35.77 -9.50 -13.57
C GLY A 63 35.27 -10.59 -12.60
N ARG A 64 34.05 -10.47 -12.09
CA ARG A 64 33.44 -11.44 -11.18
C ARG A 64 32.72 -12.56 -11.93
N THR A 65 32.13 -12.23 -13.06
CA THR A 65 31.35 -13.16 -13.89
C THR A 65 32.20 -13.86 -14.94
N GLY A 66 33.36 -13.30 -15.28
CA GLY A 66 34.23 -13.79 -16.34
C GLY A 66 33.67 -13.58 -17.76
N THR A 67 32.62 -12.75 -17.92
CA THR A 67 31.91 -12.50 -19.18
C THR A 67 31.69 -11.00 -19.38
N ALA A 68 31.53 -10.56 -20.62
CA ALA A 68 31.33 -9.16 -20.97
C ALA A 68 29.99 -8.61 -20.47
N GLU A 69 29.91 -7.30 -20.25
CA GLU A 69 28.66 -6.60 -19.92
C GLU A 69 27.53 -6.95 -20.89
N GLY A 70 26.34 -7.20 -20.36
CA GLY A 70 25.16 -7.59 -21.14
C GLY A 70 25.11 -9.06 -21.58
N ALA A 71 26.12 -9.86 -21.33
CA ALA A 71 26.08 -11.29 -21.59
C ALA A 71 25.18 -12.02 -20.56
N LEU A 72 24.59 -13.15 -20.97
CA LEU A 72 23.81 -13.99 -20.07
C LEU A 72 24.70 -14.64 -19.01
N THR A 73 24.31 -14.59 -17.76
CA THR A 73 25.00 -15.19 -16.63
C THR A 73 24.04 -15.81 -15.62
N SER A 74 24.42 -16.91 -15.02
CA SER A 74 23.76 -17.49 -13.85
C SER A 74 24.44 -17.11 -12.53
N TRP A 75 25.50 -16.31 -12.57
CA TRP A 75 26.34 -16.01 -11.42
C TRP A 75 25.54 -15.35 -10.29
N TYR A 76 24.67 -14.38 -10.59
CA TYR A 76 23.85 -13.72 -9.58
C TYR A 76 22.86 -14.67 -8.92
N LEU A 77 22.22 -15.55 -9.71
CA LEU A 77 21.30 -16.57 -9.20
C LEU A 77 22.06 -17.56 -8.28
N LEU A 78 23.21 -18.09 -8.74
CA LEU A 78 24.01 -19.02 -7.95
C LEU A 78 24.54 -18.35 -6.67
N ARG A 79 25.02 -17.10 -6.76
CA ARG A 79 25.49 -16.35 -5.59
C ARG A 79 24.40 -16.13 -4.57
N THR A 80 23.18 -15.80 -5.01
CA THR A 80 22.07 -15.47 -4.13
C THR A 80 21.39 -16.73 -3.57
N LEU A 81 21.31 -17.82 -4.34
CA LEU A 81 20.55 -19.01 -3.96
C LEU A 81 21.38 -20.11 -3.32
N THR A 82 22.66 -20.30 -3.73
CA THR A 82 23.44 -21.51 -3.39
C THR A 82 24.85 -21.24 -2.86
N SER A 83 25.33 -20.00 -2.82
CA SER A 83 26.66 -19.69 -2.31
C SER A 83 26.70 -19.70 -0.78
N ARG A 84 27.92 -19.64 -0.21
CA ARG A 84 28.10 -19.46 1.24
C ARG A 84 27.47 -18.17 1.79
N MET A 85 27.20 -17.21 0.93
CA MET A 85 26.57 -15.93 1.29
C MET A 85 25.05 -15.97 1.13
N SER A 86 24.48 -17.04 0.56
CA SER A 86 23.04 -17.13 0.29
C SER A 86 22.19 -17.05 1.55
N ASP A 87 22.67 -17.57 2.66
CA ASP A 87 21.96 -17.46 3.94
C ASP A 87 21.79 -16.02 4.38
N LEU A 88 22.83 -15.20 4.24
CA LEU A 88 22.80 -13.78 4.59
C LEU A 88 22.02 -12.94 3.55
N LEU A 89 22.17 -13.29 2.26
CA LEU A 89 21.60 -12.51 1.18
C LEU A 89 20.10 -12.77 0.96
N LEU A 90 19.67 -14.04 1.16
CA LEU A 90 18.31 -14.45 0.80
C LEU A 90 17.63 -15.28 1.88
N TRP A 91 18.21 -16.38 2.34
CA TRP A 91 17.47 -17.37 3.12
C TRP A 91 17.06 -16.87 4.50
N THR A 92 17.97 -16.26 5.25
CA THR A 92 17.64 -15.64 6.55
C THR A 92 16.65 -14.48 6.39
N PRO A 93 16.84 -13.50 5.48
CA PRO A 93 15.85 -12.47 5.20
C PRO A 93 14.49 -13.02 4.76
N LEU A 94 14.48 -14.09 3.95
CA LEU A 94 13.25 -14.74 3.51
C LEU A 94 12.49 -15.38 4.67
N LEU A 95 13.19 -16.15 5.51
CA LEU A 95 12.59 -16.78 6.68
C LEU A 95 12.06 -15.74 7.68
N ASN A 96 12.80 -14.66 7.91
CA ASN A 96 12.37 -13.55 8.75
C ASN A 96 11.11 -12.90 8.19
N THR A 97 11.08 -12.62 6.87
CA THR A 97 9.91 -12.04 6.21
C THR A 97 8.69 -12.95 6.33
N LEU A 98 8.85 -14.25 6.08
CA LEU A 98 7.77 -15.23 6.21
C LEU A 98 7.29 -15.37 7.66
N ALA A 99 8.21 -15.42 8.63
CA ALA A 99 7.87 -15.48 10.05
C ALA A 99 7.06 -14.26 10.49
N ILE A 100 7.51 -13.04 10.14
CA ILE A 100 6.77 -11.81 10.41
C ILE A 100 5.38 -11.87 9.75
N ALA A 101 5.31 -12.20 8.45
CA ALA A 101 4.04 -12.19 7.72
C ALA A 101 3.04 -13.19 8.31
N LEU A 102 3.45 -14.42 8.58
CA LEU A 102 2.57 -15.46 9.15
C LEU A 102 2.09 -15.12 10.56
N THR A 103 2.98 -14.62 11.41
CA THR A 103 2.63 -14.24 12.78
C THR A 103 1.72 -13.01 12.80
N THR A 104 1.99 -12.02 11.94
CA THR A 104 1.13 -10.83 11.78
C THR A 104 -0.25 -11.22 11.30
N VAL A 105 -0.35 -12.05 10.25
CA VAL A 105 -1.65 -12.53 9.74
C VAL A 105 -2.43 -13.23 10.84
N THR A 106 -1.80 -14.14 11.56
CA THR A 106 -2.46 -14.90 12.63
C THR A 106 -2.95 -14.00 13.77
N GLY A 107 -2.09 -13.07 14.23
CA GLY A 107 -2.44 -12.12 15.28
C GLY A 107 -3.52 -11.13 14.85
N ALA A 108 -3.40 -10.55 13.65
CA ALA A 108 -4.36 -9.62 13.10
C ALA A 108 -5.74 -10.28 12.88
N LEU A 109 -5.77 -11.53 12.38
CA LEU A 109 -7.02 -12.28 12.25
C LEU A 109 -7.65 -12.58 13.63
N ALA A 110 -6.87 -13.04 14.60
CA ALA A 110 -7.38 -13.35 15.93
C ALA A 110 -8.04 -12.14 16.60
N ILE A 111 -7.33 -11.00 16.64
CA ILE A 111 -7.83 -9.76 17.24
C ILE A 111 -8.93 -9.15 16.37
N GLY A 112 -8.73 -9.12 15.05
CA GLY A 112 -9.65 -8.48 14.10
C GLY A 112 -11.00 -9.18 14.03
N ILE A 113 -11.07 -10.52 14.08
CA ILE A 113 -12.32 -11.28 14.13
C ILE A 113 -13.08 -10.95 15.41
N ALA A 114 -12.41 -10.93 16.57
CA ALA A 114 -13.02 -10.60 17.84
C ALA A 114 -13.60 -9.18 17.85
N LEU A 115 -12.84 -8.20 17.37
CA LEU A 115 -13.27 -6.81 17.26
C LEU A 115 -14.40 -6.64 16.23
N ALA A 116 -14.29 -7.27 15.06
CA ALA A 116 -15.34 -7.24 14.03
C ALA A 116 -16.66 -7.83 14.55
N TRP A 117 -16.59 -8.93 15.30
CA TRP A 117 -17.74 -9.52 15.94
C TRP A 117 -18.38 -8.57 16.98
N LEU A 118 -17.57 -8.04 17.91
CA LEU A 118 -18.06 -7.12 18.95
C LEU A 118 -18.75 -5.90 18.34
N ILE A 119 -18.15 -5.28 17.33
CA ILE A 119 -18.70 -4.07 16.71
C ILE A 119 -19.96 -4.36 15.89
N ASN A 120 -20.00 -5.45 15.11
CA ASN A 120 -21.08 -5.67 14.16
C ASN A 120 -22.23 -6.50 14.71
N ARG A 121 -21.97 -7.41 15.67
CA ARG A 121 -22.96 -8.38 16.15
C ARG A 121 -23.41 -8.17 17.59
N THR A 122 -22.86 -7.18 18.33
CA THR A 122 -23.20 -6.94 19.73
C THR A 122 -23.56 -5.48 20.00
N ASP A 123 -24.10 -5.23 21.19
CA ASP A 123 -24.51 -3.92 21.70
C ASP A 123 -23.52 -3.30 22.68
N ILE A 124 -22.19 -3.50 22.46
CA ILE A 124 -21.14 -2.96 23.34
C ILE A 124 -21.30 -1.46 23.60
N ALA A 125 -20.87 -1.01 24.78
CA ALA A 125 -20.85 0.41 25.13
C ALA A 125 -19.84 1.16 24.25
N GLY A 126 -20.19 2.36 23.78
CA GLY A 126 -19.29 3.19 22.97
C GLY A 126 -19.08 2.72 21.53
N ARG A 127 -19.87 1.78 21.02
CA ARG A 127 -19.76 1.15 19.71
C ARG A 127 -19.48 2.14 18.56
N LYS A 128 -20.24 3.26 18.48
CA LYS A 128 -20.08 4.27 17.42
C LYS A 128 -18.68 4.91 17.43
N GLY A 129 -18.18 5.26 18.60
CA GLY A 129 -16.83 5.78 18.75
C GLY A 129 -15.77 4.75 18.39
N PHE A 130 -15.93 3.50 18.86
CA PHE A 130 -14.99 2.44 18.52
C PHE A 130 -14.98 2.09 17.03
N SER A 131 -16.13 2.11 16.34
CA SER A 131 -16.19 1.84 14.90
C SER A 131 -15.33 2.80 14.08
N THR A 132 -15.18 4.05 14.52
CA THR A 132 -14.32 5.04 13.89
C THR A 132 -12.87 4.92 14.34
N LEU A 133 -12.63 4.82 15.65
CA LEU A 133 -11.28 4.82 16.21
C LEU A 133 -10.47 3.57 15.86
N LEU A 134 -11.12 2.41 15.74
CA LEU A 134 -10.46 1.15 15.36
C LEU A 134 -9.85 1.16 13.96
N ILE A 135 -10.28 2.08 13.08
CA ILE A 135 -9.74 2.17 11.71
C ILE A 135 -8.50 3.08 11.65
N VAL A 136 -8.34 3.97 12.63
CA VAL A 136 -7.26 4.98 12.65
C VAL A 136 -5.86 4.37 12.46
N PRO A 137 -5.47 3.24 13.10
CA PRO A 137 -4.13 2.68 12.91
C PRO A 137 -3.79 2.36 11.44
N PHE A 138 -4.77 1.96 10.64
CA PHE A 138 -4.57 1.72 9.21
C PHE A 138 -4.46 3.00 8.37
N MET A 139 -5.03 4.10 8.85
CA MET A 139 -4.94 5.41 8.19
C MET A 139 -3.57 6.06 8.36
N LEU A 140 -2.88 5.77 9.46
CA LEU A 140 -1.56 6.29 9.76
C LEU A 140 -0.47 5.53 8.99
N PRO A 141 0.68 6.14 8.69
CA PRO A 141 1.85 5.39 8.21
C PRO A 141 2.29 4.32 9.22
N SER A 142 2.66 3.12 8.77
CA SER A 142 3.14 2.03 9.66
C SER A 142 4.34 2.45 10.50
N TRP A 143 5.26 3.19 9.93
CA TRP A 143 6.48 3.68 10.59
C TRP A 143 6.25 4.75 11.67
N THR A 144 5.08 5.40 11.71
CA THR A 144 4.64 6.25 12.84
C THR A 144 4.69 5.46 14.15
N PHE A 145 4.23 4.20 14.11
CA PHE A 145 4.26 3.30 15.28
C PHE A 145 5.67 2.87 15.64
N ALA A 146 6.55 2.66 14.63
CA ALA A 146 7.96 2.33 14.88
C ALA A 146 8.68 3.44 15.63
N LEU A 147 8.42 4.69 15.27
CA LEU A 147 9.02 5.84 15.97
C LEU A 147 8.45 6.03 17.37
N ALA A 148 7.15 5.87 17.55
CA ALA A 148 6.55 5.90 18.88
C ALA A 148 7.11 4.76 19.75
N TRP A 149 7.24 3.56 19.21
CA TRP A 149 7.86 2.43 19.88
C TRP A 149 9.31 2.71 20.27
N SER A 150 10.12 3.15 19.31
CA SER A 150 11.52 3.52 19.55
C SER A 150 11.64 4.64 20.60
N THR A 151 10.77 5.64 20.59
CA THR A 151 10.76 6.73 21.59
C THR A 151 10.54 6.19 23.00
N ILE A 152 9.76 5.12 23.19
CA ILE A 152 9.50 4.52 24.51
C ILE A 152 10.59 3.53 24.88
N PHE A 153 10.89 2.57 23.98
CA PHE A 153 11.61 1.34 24.28
C PHE A 153 13.08 1.30 23.83
N LYS A 154 13.57 2.31 23.10
CA LYS A 154 14.97 2.36 22.65
C LYS A 154 15.91 2.26 23.85
N ASN A 155 16.90 1.34 23.75
CA ASN A 155 17.91 1.14 24.76
C ASN A 155 19.32 1.46 24.23
N HIS A 156 20.32 1.34 25.09
CA HIS A 156 21.72 1.68 24.82
C HIS A 156 22.39 0.81 23.74
N ALA A 157 21.80 -0.33 23.33
CA ALA A 157 22.41 -1.24 22.36
C ALA A 157 22.71 -0.59 21.00
N ILE A 158 21.92 0.40 20.57
CA ILE A 158 22.13 1.13 19.32
C ILE A 158 22.90 2.44 19.51
N GLY A 159 23.02 2.92 20.75
CA GLY A 159 23.59 4.25 21.05
C GLY A 159 22.63 5.42 20.76
N GLY A 160 23.12 6.64 20.91
CA GLY A 160 22.31 7.88 20.79
C GLY A 160 21.44 8.14 22.02
N GLN A 161 20.38 8.92 21.86
CA GLN A 161 19.47 9.24 22.97
C GLN A 161 18.70 7.97 23.39
N PRO A 162 18.60 7.70 24.72
CA PRO A 162 17.81 6.56 25.22
C PRO A 162 16.31 6.82 25.03
N GLY A 163 15.53 5.74 25.00
CA GLY A 163 14.08 5.82 25.08
C GLY A 163 13.60 6.23 26.47
N TRP A 164 12.31 6.51 26.60
CA TRP A 164 11.75 7.00 27.86
C TRP A 164 11.93 6.04 29.02
N LEU A 165 11.76 4.73 28.82
CA LEU A 165 11.92 3.74 29.89
C LEU A 165 13.34 3.71 30.42
N GLU A 166 14.32 3.66 29.51
CA GLU A 166 15.73 3.64 29.94
C GLU A 166 16.15 4.97 30.58
N ALA A 167 15.67 6.11 30.07
CA ALA A 167 15.89 7.41 30.69
C ALA A 167 15.29 7.52 32.10
N MET A 168 14.22 6.78 32.40
CA MET A 168 13.64 6.65 33.74
C MET A 168 14.31 5.58 34.60
N GLY A 169 15.36 4.92 34.11
CA GLY A 169 16.11 3.89 34.82
C GLY A 169 15.54 2.47 34.69
N VAL A 170 14.57 2.25 33.80
CA VAL A 170 14.02 0.91 33.51
C VAL A 170 14.77 0.31 32.31
N GLN A 171 15.53 -0.75 32.54
CA GLN A 171 16.24 -1.43 31.48
C GLN A 171 15.26 -2.16 30.55
N THR A 172 15.28 -1.79 29.27
CA THR A 172 14.47 -2.44 28.23
C THR A 172 15.29 -3.55 27.59
N PRO A 173 14.80 -4.83 27.58
CA PRO A 173 15.48 -5.91 26.89
C PRO A 173 15.57 -5.69 25.38
N ASP A 174 16.67 -6.12 24.74
CA ASP A 174 16.90 -5.92 23.30
C ASP A 174 15.79 -6.50 22.43
N TRP A 175 15.29 -7.69 22.77
CA TRP A 175 14.20 -8.33 22.01
C TRP A 175 12.87 -7.55 22.05
N MET A 176 12.68 -6.73 23.08
CA MET A 176 11.50 -5.87 23.21
C MET A 176 11.71 -4.54 22.49
N ALA A 177 12.92 -4.00 22.50
CA ALA A 177 13.26 -2.75 21.86
C ALA A 177 13.34 -2.86 20.34
N TYR A 178 13.89 -3.98 19.83
CA TYR A 178 14.24 -4.14 18.41
C TYR A 178 13.91 -5.53 17.87
N GLY A 179 13.98 -5.63 16.54
CA GLY A 179 13.90 -6.88 15.80
C GLY A 179 12.49 -7.43 15.65
N TYR A 180 12.36 -8.74 15.70
CA TYR A 180 11.15 -9.46 15.37
C TYR A 180 9.91 -9.04 16.18
N PHE A 181 10.03 -8.97 17.50
CA PHE A 181 8.89 -8.76 18.40
C PHE A 181 8.17 -7.43 18.16
N PRO A 182 8.85 -6.26 18.22
CA PRO A 182 8.18 -4.98 18.00
C PRO A 182 7.62 -4.85 16.58
N ILE A 183 8.32 -5.37 15.57
CA ILE A 183 7.85 -5.35 14.19
C ILE A 183 6.50 -6.08 14.08
N VAL A 184 6.41 -7.29 14.63
CA VAL A 184 5.18 -8.10 14.59
C VAL A 184 4.04 -7.43 15.37
N VAL A 185 4.30 -6.93 16.58
CA VAL A 185 3.27 -6.27 17.40
C VAL A 185 2.71 -5.04 16.68
N ILE A 186 3.58 -4.21 16.13
CA ILE A 186 3.16 -3.01 15.39
C ILE A 186 2.36 -3.39 14.13
N MET A 187 2.83 -4.38 13.36
CA MET A 187 2.12 -4.83 12.16
C MET A 187 0.75 -5.42 12.51
N ILE A 188 0.60 -6.15 13.61
CA ILE A 188 -0.69 -6.64 14.08
C ILE A 188 -1.63 -5.45 14.36
N LEU A 189 -1.17 -4.44 15.11
CA LEU A 189 -1.97 -3.24 15.39
C LEU A 189 -2.34 -2.48 14.11
N HIS A 190 -1.41 -2.37 13.16
CA HIS A 190 -1.61 -1.65 11.91
C HIS A 190 -2.58 -2.33 10.95
N TYR A 191 -2.52 -3.68 10.83
CA TYR A 191 -3.33 -4.45 9.86
C TYR A 191 -4.64 -5.02 10.44
N THR A 192 -4.82 -5.09 11.75
CA THR A 192 -6.08 -5.52 12.38
C THR A 192 -7.31 -4.76 11.85
N PRO A 193 -7.26 -3.43 11.63
CA PRO A 193 -8.39 -2.69 11.04
C PRO A 193 -8.83 -3.21 9.67
N LEU A 194 -7.90 -3.70 8.85
CA LEU A 194 -8.23 -4.29 7.54
C LEU A 194 -9.10 -5.55 7.71
N VAL A 195 -8.79 -6.38 8.71
CA VAL A 195 -9.63 -7.54 9.08
C VAL A 195 -11.01 -7.09 9.53
N ILE A 196 -11.07 -6.07 10.40
CA ILE A 196 -12.34 -5.52 10.91
C ILE A 196 -13.22 -5.04 9.75
N LEU A 197 -12.65 -4.35 8.76
CA LEU A 197 -13.37 -3.86 7.58
C LEU A 197 -13.87 -5.01 6.70
N ILE A 198 -13.02 -5.94 6.33
CA ILE A 198 -13.36 -7.01 5.39
C ILE A 198 -14.33 -8.01 6.02
N VAL A 199 -14.01 -8.49 7.23
CA VAL A 199 -14.82 -9.49 7.94
C VAL A 199 -16.09 -8.85 8.50
N GLY A 200 -16.01 -7.61 8.99
CA GLY A 200 -17.16 -6.85 9.48
C GLY A 200 -18.21 -6.66 8.38
N ASN A 201 -17.79 -6.32 7.15
CA ASN A 201 -18.70 -6.23 6.01
C ASN A 201 -19.31 -7.58 5.62
N ALA A 202 -18.56 -8.68 5.74
CA ALA A 202 -19.10 -10.02 5.51
C ALA A 202 -20.14 -10.40 6.58
N LEU A 203 -19.85 -10.11 7.84
CA LEU A 203 -20.77 -10.35 8.96
C LEU A 203 -22.07 -9.55 8.82
N LYS A 204 -22.03 -8.30 8.37
CA LYS A 204 -23.24 -7.47 8.13
C LYS A 204 -24.14 -8.02 7.04
N ARG A 205 -23.55 -8.56 5.96
CA ARG A 205 -24.31 -9.10 4.83
C ARG A 205 -24.91 -10.48 5.11
N MET A 206 -24.57 -11.08 6.25
CA MET A 206 -25.05 -12.40 6.62
C MET A 206 -26.45 -12.29 7.26
N ASP A 207 -27.40 -13.07 6.73
CA ASP A 207 -28.77 -13.11 7.27
C ASP A 207 -28.81 -13.76 8.64
N SER A 208 -29.39 -13.07 9.62
CA SER A 208 -29.56 -13.57 10.99
C SER A 208 -30.54 -14.74 11.08
N GLN A 209 -31.44 -14.92 10.09
CA GLN A 209 -32.41 -16.00 10.06
C GLN A 209 -31.76 -17.38 10.09
N MET A 210 -30.57 -17.53 9.46
CA MET A 210 -29.84 -18.81 9.50
C MET A 210 -29.38 -19.18 10.91
N GLU A 211 -28.98 -18.17 11.71
CA GLU A 211 -28.59 -18.36 13.12
C GLU A 211 -29.82 -18.69 13.98
N GLU A 212 -30.92 -17.99 13.73
CA GLU A 212 -32.19 -18.18 14.46
C GLU A 212 -32.81 -19.56 14.19
N CYS A 213 -32.85 -19.99 12.92
CA CYS A 213 -33.29 -21.33 12.58
C CYS A 213 -32.46 -22.41 13.26
N ALA A 214 -31.12 -22.25 13.28
CA ALA A 214 -30.25 -23.17 13.96
C ALA A 214 -30.49 -23.20 15.51
N GLN A 215 -30.76 -22.03 16.09
CA GLN A 215 -31.11 -21.94 17.52
C GLN A 215 -32.45 -22.64 17.84
N VAL A 216 -33.46 -22.45 16.99
CA VAL A 216 -34.77 -23.10 17.14
C VAL A 216 -34.63 -24.64 17.05
N LEU A 217 -33.69 -25.12 16.20
CA LEU A 217 -33.34 -26.53 16.06
C LEU A 217 -32.43 -27.04 17.21
N GLY A 218 -32.16 -26.24 18.24
CA GLY A 218 -31.38 -26.64 19.41
C GLY A 218 -29.87 -26.60 19.24
N ALA A 219 -29.35 -25.98 18.19
CA ALA A 219 -27.91 -25.86 17.99
C ALA A 219 -27.27 -24.97 19.06
N SER A 220 -26.18 -25.45 19.67
CA SER A 220 -25.42 -24.67 20.64
C SER A 220 -24.69 -23.49 19.95
N ARG A 221 -24.34 -22.47 20.74
CA ARG A 221 -23.63 -21.26 20.24
C ARG A 221 -22.33 -21.58 19.49
N ASN A 222 -21.58 -22.55 20.00
CA ASN A 222 -20.33 -22.99 19.38
C ASN A 222 -20.58 -23.66 18.02
N VAL A 223 -21.65 -24.48 17.93
CA VAL A 223 -22.05 -25.11 16.67
C VAL A 223 -22.41 -24.05 15.63
N ILE A 224 -23.17 -23.02 16.00
CA ILE A 224 -23.55 -21.92 15.13
C ILE A 224 -22.30 -21.16 14.68
N ALA A 225 -21.40 -20.81 15.62
CA ALA A 225 -20.16 -20.10 15.29
C ALA A 225 -19.28 -20.88 14.31
N PHE A 226 -18.98 -22.16 14.63
CA PHE A 226 -18.01 -22.95 13.85
C PHE A 226 -18.61 -23.61 12.60
N LYS A 227 -19.90 -23.97 12.60
CA LYS A 227 -20.53 -24.67 11.48
C LYS A 227 -21.35 -23.77 10.54
N ILE A 228 -21.70 -22.54 10.97
CA ILE A 228 -22.51 -21.62 10.14
C ILE A 228 -21.71 -20.34 9.87
N ILE A 229 -21.31 -19.60 10.91
CA ILE A 229 -20.75 -18.25 10.74
C ILE A 229 -19.35 -18.31 10.11
N ILE A 230 -18.43 -19.08 10.69
CA ILE A 230 -17.05 -19.18 10.16
C ILE A 230 -17.00 -19.68 8.72
N PRO A 231 -17.72 -20.74 8.31
CA PRO A 231 -17.76 -21.14 6.90
C PRO A 231 -18.29 -20.07 5.95
N LEU A 232 -19.31 -19.31 6.35
CA LEU A 232 -19.89 -18.23 5.55
C LEU A 232 -18.94 -17.04 5.39
N VAL A 233 -18.18 -16.69 6.43
CA VAL A 233 -17.19 -15.59 6.38
C VAL A 233 -15.79 -16.05 5.95
N ARG A 234 -15.58 -17.35 5.77
CA ARG A 234 -14.28 -17.93 5.37
C ARG A 234 -13.66 -17.25 4.13
N PRO A 235 -14.39 -16.92 3.07
CA PRO A 235 -13.80 -16.21 1.93
C PRO A 235 -13.27 -14.83 2.30
N ALA A 236 -13.98 -14.11 3.18
CA ALA A 236 -13.54 -12.80 3.68
C ALA A 236 -12.29 -12.91 4.56
N LEU A 237 -12.25 -13.95 5.42
CA LEU A 237 -11.08 -14.24 6.27
C LEU A 237 -9.84 -14.55 5.43
N LEU A 238 -9.99 -15.39 4.42
CA LEU A 238 -8.88 -15.76 3.53
C LEU A 238 -8.40 -14.60 2.69
N SER A 239 -9.32 -13.76 2.19
CA SER A 239 -8.93 -12.54 1.47
C SER A 239 -8.21 -11.55 2.37
N ALA A 240 -8.68 -11.32 3.59
CA ALA A 240 -7.98 -10.48 4.56
C ALA A 240 -6.57 -11.03 4.88
N ALA A 241 -6.46 -12.35 5.09
CA ALA A 241 -5.18 -13.02 5.35
C ALA A 241 -4.18 -12.83 4.22
N LEU A 242 -4.60 -13.05 2.97
CA LEU A 242 -3.74 -12.94 1.79
C LEU A 242 -3.32 -11.49 1.52
N LEU A 243 -4.23 -10.51 1.71
CA LEU A 243 -3.89 -9.10 1.57
C LEU A 243 -2.86 -8.66 2.61
N ILE A 244 -3.06 -9.01 3.89
CA ILE A 244 -2.09 -8.70 4.95
C ILE A 244 -0.76 -9.39 4.67
N PHE A 245 -0.77 -10.65 4.23
CA PHE A 245 0.45 -11.38 3.89
C PHE A 245 1.23 -10.69 2.76
N ALA A 246 0.54 -10.24 1.71
CA ALA A 246 1.14 -9.52 0.59
C ALA A 246 1.77 -8.19 1.03
N ASP A 247 1.06 -7.42 1.87
CA ASP A 247 1.55 -6.15 2.41
C ASP A 247 2.77 -6.36 3.32
N CYS A 248 2.75 -7.42 4.15
CA CYS A 248 3.89 -7.77 5.03
C CYS A 248 5.16 -8.12 4.26
N ILE A 249 5.06 -8.80 3.11
CA ILE A 249 6.22 -9.12 2.26
C ILE A 249 6.89 -7.83 1.76
N GLY A 250 6.09 -6.83 1.45
CA GLY A 250 6.54 -5.54 0.91
C GLY A 250 6.92 -4.50 1.96
N GLU A 251 6.65 -4.76 3.23
CA GLU A 251 6.92 -3.79 4.29
C GLU A 251 8.43 -3.54 4.43
N PHE A 252 8.80 -2.27 4.33
CA PHE A 252 10.18 -1.83 4.41
C PHE A 252 10.47 -1.00 5.66
N ALA A 253 9.58 -0.05 5.97
CA ALA A 253 9.88 1.00 6.94
C ALA A 253 10.05 0.46 8.38
N LEU A 254 9.23 -0.49 8.79
CA LEU A 254 9.34 -1.11 10.12
C LEU A 254 10.63 -1.91 10.29
N PRO A 255 10.98 -2.85 9.37
CA PRO A 255 12.26 -3.54 9.41
C PRO A 255 13.47 -2.60 9.28
N TYR A 256 13.36 -1.49 8.54
CA TYR A 256 14.42 -0.49 8.44
C TYR A 256 14.70 0.16 9.80
N ILE A 257 13.66 0.62 10.50
CA ILE A 257 13.80 1.38 11.75
C ILE A 257 14.13 0.46 12.93
N LEU A 258 13.47 -0.69 13.04
CA LEU A 258 13.55 -1.58 14.21
C LEU A 258 14.38 -2.84 14.01
N GLY A 259 14.64 -3.24 12.77
CA GLY A 259 15.37 -4.47 12.44
C GLY A 259 16.81 -4.21 12.02
N LEU A 260 17.02 -3.31 11.07
CA LEU A 260 18.34 -3.05 10.47
C LEU A 260 19.43 -2.70 11.50
N PRO A 261 19.17 -1.87 12.54
CA PRO A 261 20.16 -1.54 13.54
C PRO A 261 20.69 -2.73 14.37
N VAL A 262 19.92 -3.81 14.46
CA VAL A 262 20.29 -5.06 15.16
C VAL A 262 20.56 -6.23 14.20
N HIS A 263 20.81 -5.93 12.92
CA HIS A 263 21.06 -6.92 11.87
C HIS A 263 19.93 -7.94 11.67
N PHE A 264 18.71 -7.57 12.02
CA PHE A 264 17.53 -8.37 11.73
C PHE A 264 16.97 -7.97 10.36
N ASP A 265 17.42 -8.66 9.32
CA ASP A 265 17.08 -8.35 7.94
C ASP A 265 15.83 -9.08 7.46
N THR A 266 15.05 -8.37 6.65
CA THR A 266 13.97 -8.89 5.80
C THR A 266 14.37 -8.83 4.34
N LEU A 267 13.59 -9.43 3.45
CA LEU A 267 13.84 -9.32 2.01
C LEU A 267 13.88 -7.86 1.53
N SER A 268 13.03 -7.00 2.08
CA SER A 268 12.97 -5.58 1.73
C SER A 268 14.22 -4.83 2.16
N THR A 269 14.73 -5.05 3.37
CA THR A 269 15.98 -4.42 3.85
C THR A 269 17.21 -5.05 3.21
N GLY A 270 17.17 -6.35 2.90
CA GLY A 270 18.20 -7.04 2.11
C GLY A 270 18.34 -6.46 0.69
N LEU A 271 17.21 -6.20 0.03
CA LEU A 271 17.19 -5.54 -1.27
C LEU A 271 17.79 -4.12 -1.18
N TYR A 272 17.37 -3.34 -0.20
CA TYR A 272 17.91 -1.99 0.04
C TYR A 272 19.43 -2.02 0.25
N ARG A 273 19.92 -2.94 1.06
CA ARG A 273 21.37 -3.11 1.32
C ARG A 273 22.12 -3.53 0.05
N ALA A 274 21.58 -4.46 -0.74
CA ALA A 274 22.20 -4.90 -1.99
C ALA A 274 22.34 -3.75 -3.00
N ILE A 275 21.34 -2.84 -3.08
CA ILE A 275 21.41 -1.63 -3.89
C ILE A 275 22.46 -0.67 -3.33
N GLY A 276 22.47 -0.40 -2.03
CA GLY A 276 23.43 0.49 -1.37
C GLY A 276 24.89 0.03 -1.50
N THR A 277 25.14 -1.28 -1.53
CA THR A 277 26.46 -1.87 -1.76
C THR A 277 26.80 -2.08 -3.24
N ARG A 278 26.02 -1.51 -4.15
CA ARG A 278 26.19 -1.59 -5.62
C ARG A 278 26.24 -3.03 -6.18
N GLN A 279 25.51 -3.95 -5.56
CA GLN A 279 25.35 -5.32 -6.04
C GLN A 279 24.07 -5.44 -6.88
N SER A 280 24.01 -4.72 -8.02
CA SER A 280 22.79 -4.55 -8.82
C SER A 280 22.17 -5.87 -9.30
N GLY A 281 22.98 -6.85 -9.70
CA GLY A 281 22.49 -8.16 -10.13
C GLY A 281 21.92 -8.98 -8.97
N VAL A 282 22.53 -8.95 -7.78
CA VAL A 282 22.00 -9.59 -6.57
C VAL A 282 20.70 -8.90 -6.14
N ALA A 283 20.67 -7.57 -6.16
CA ALA A 283 19.47 -6.81 -5.88
C ALA A 283 18.32 -7.19 -6.84
N ALA A 284 18.62 -7.36 -8.13
CA ALA A 284 17.64 -7.80 -9.13
C ALA A 284 17.08 -9.19 -8.85
N VAL A 285 17.90 -10.14 -8.38
CA VAL A 285 17.43 -11.48 -7.96
C VAL A 285 16.51 -11.37 -6.74
N ILE A 286 16.89 -10.63 -5.70
CA ILE A 286 16.07 -10.43 -4.50
C ILE A 286 14.73 -9.76 -4.87
N ALA A 287 14.76 -8.71 -5.70
CA ALA A 287 13.56 -8.04 -6.18
C ALA A 287 12.64 -8.99 -6.97
N THR A 288 13.24 -9.87 -7.80
CA THR A 288 12.50 -10.91 -8.53
C THR A 288 11.80 -11.88 -7.58
N VAL A 289 12.47 -12.33 -6.52
CA VAL A 289 11.88 -13.20 -5.50
C VAL A 289 10.70 -12.51 -4.81
N ILE A 290 10.87 -11.25 -4.39
CA ILE A 290 9.80 -10.46 -3.76
C ILE A 290 8.60 -10.32 -4.71
N MET A 291 8.84 -9.99 -5.99
CA MET A 291 7.79 -9.87 -7.01
C MET A 291 7.05 -11.18 -7.24
N LEU A 292 7.76 -12.31 -7.32
CA LEU A 292 7.14 -13.63 -7.49
C LEU A 292 6.28 -14.00 -6.28
N MET A 293 6.73 -13.72 -5.06
CA MET A 293 5.95 -13.95 -3.84
C MET A 293 4.67 -13.10 -3.83
N GLY A 294 4.77 -11.81 -4.13
CA GLY A 294 3.61 -10.91 -4.24
C GLY A 294 2.62 -11.38 -5.31
N MET A 295 3.12 -11.73 -6.49
CA MET A 295 2.29 -12.25 -7.59
C MET A 295 1.57 -13.55 -7.19
N LEU A 296 2.28 -14.50 -6.59
CA LEU A 296 1.71 -15.77 -6.13
C LEU A 296 0.58 -15.53 -5.11
N THR A 297 0.84 -14.68 -4.12
CA THR A 297 -0.15 -14.36 -3.08
C THR A 297 -1.44 -13.80 -3.67
N LEU A 298 -1.33 -12.88 -4.62
CA LEU A 298 -2.50 -12.27 -5.26
C LEU A 298 -3.19 -13.18 -6.28
N MET A 299 -2.46 -14.05 -6.95
CA MET A 299 -3.08 -15.10 -7.77
C MET A 299 -3.94 -16.04 -6.91
N LEU A 300 -3.48 -16.37 -5.71
CA LEU A 300 -4.24 -17.14 -4.73
C LEU A 300 -5.48 -16.36 -4.27
N ASP A 301 -5.37 -15.06 -3.94
CA ASP A 301 -6.52 -14.23 -3.54
C ASP A 301 -7.57 -14.15 -4.65
N MET A 302 -7.17 -13.89 -5.89
CA MET A 302 -8.09 -13.85 -7.02
C MET A 302 -8.80 -15.19 -7.26
N LYS A 303 -8.12 -16.31 -7.09
CA LYS A 303 -8.72 -17.65 -7.19
C LYS A 303 -9.76 -17.86 -6.10
N MET A 304 -9.42 -17.51 -4.86
CA MET A 304 -10.31 -17.68 -3.70
C MET A 304 -11.54 -16.77 -3.80
N LEU A 305 -11.38 -15.50 -4.22
CA LEU A 305 -12.50 -14.60 -4.46
C LEU A 305 -13.44 -15.09 -5.56
N ARG A 306 -12.91 -15.75 -6.61
CA ARG A 306 -13.73 -16.36 -7.66
C ARG A 306 -14.56 -17.51 -7.14
N GLU A 307 -14.01 -18.35 -6.28
CA GLU A 307 -14.72 -19.43 -5.60
C GLU A 307 -15.78 -18.91 -4.62
N ALA A 308 -15.44 -17.85 -3.88
CA ALA A 308 -16.34 -17.20 -2.93
C ALA A 308 -17.63 -16.67 -3.57
N ARG A 309 -17.54 -16.14 -4.79
CA ARG A 309 -18.72 -15.67 -5.55
C ARG A 309 -19.74 -16.76 -5.84
N ARG A 310 -19.37 -18.04 -5.80
CA ARG A 310 -20.28 -19.18 -5.95
C ARG A 310 -21.15 -19.41 -4.71
N PHE A 311 -20.75 -18.89 -3.55
CA PHE A 311 -21.45 -19.03 -2.27
C PHE A 311 -22.23 -17.77 -1.87
N VAL A 312 -22.30 -16.74 -2.74
CA VAL A 312 -23.15 -15.58 -2.49
C VAL A 312 -24.60 -16.05 -2.64
N THR A 313 -25.24 -16.33 -1.52
CA THR A 313 -26.69 -16.49 -1.47
C THR A 313 -27.33 -15.18 -1.92
N VAL A 314 -28.28 -15.26 -2.82
CA VAL A 314 -29.15 -14.15 -3.20
C VAL A 314 -29.92 -13.74 -1.95
N GLY A 315 -29.37 -12.80 -1.20
CA GLY A 315 -30.02 -12.21 -0.02
C GLY A 315 -31.27 -11.48 -0.50
N GLY A 316 -32.44 -11.94 -0.08
CA GLY A 316 -33.69 -11.24 -0.31
C GLY A 316 -33.64 -9.84 0.31
N LYS A 317 -34.40 -8.90 -0.26
CA LYS A 317 -34.64 -7.57 0.32
C LYS A 317 -35.13 -7.71 1.78
N GLY A 318 -34.30 -7.32 2.75
CA GLY A 318 -34.68 -7.29 4.17
C GLY A 318 -33.80 -8.13 5.09
N THR A 319 -32.46 -8.00 5.01
CA THR A 319 -31.57 -8.54 6.06
C THR A 319 -31.83 -7.79 7.37
N MET A 320 -32.53 -8.44 8.30
CA MET A 320 -32.69 -7.89 9.66
C MET A 320 -31.37 -8.01 10.41
N GLU A 321 -30.69 -6.87 10.63
CA GLU A 321 -29.56 -6.82 11.57
C GLU A 321 -30.05 -7.01 13.01
N ARG A 322 -30.01 -8.21 13.53
CA ARG A 322 -30.27 -8.45 14.95
C ARG A 322 -28.96 -8.44 15.72
N ARG A 323 -28.81 -7.46 16.60
CA ARG A 323 -27.68 -7.35 17.52
C ARG A 323 -27.94 -8.15 18.76
N ARG A 324 -26.95 -8.88 19.19
CA ARG A 324 -27.02 -9.65 20.42
C ARG A 324 -26.77 -8.74 21.62
N SER A 325 -27.70 -8.72 22.56
CA SER A 325 -27.48 -8.03 23.83
C SER A 325 -26.50 -8.80 24.72
N LEU A 326 -25.50 -8.07 25.22
CA LEU A 326 -24.51 -8.56 26.17
C LEU A 326 -24.95 -8.36 27.65
N GLY A 327 -26.06 -7.64 27.88
CA GLY A 327 -26.54 -7.36 29.24
C GLY A 327 -25.46 -6.66 30.08
N HIS A 328 -25.17 -7.21 31.27
CA HIS A 328 -24.16 -6.66 32.20
C HIS A 328 -22.72 -6.74 31.67
N TRP A 329 -22.41 -7.65 30.72
CA TRP A 329 -21.08 -7.74 30.07
C TRP A 329 -20.81 -6.66 29.04
N ARG A 330 -21.77 -5.81 28.74
CA ARG A 330 -21.66 -4.74 27.72
C ARG A 330 -20.47 -3.78 27.94
N ILE A 331 -20.20 -3.44 29.20
CA ILE A 331 -19.09 -2.55 29.58
C ILE A 331 -17.76 -3.32 29.56
N ALA A 332 -17.74 -4.52 30.16
CA ALA A 332 -16.51 -5.34 30.18
C ALA A 332 -16.04 -5.72 28.77
N ALA A 333 -16.98 -6.05 27.87
CA ALA A 333 -16.66 -6.35 26.46
C ALA A 333 -16.10 -5.15 25.70
N ALA A 334 -16.40 -3.91 26.11
CA ALA A 334 -15.80 -2.70 25.54
C ALA A 334 -14.31 -2.55 25.91
N GLY A 335 -13.81 -3.31 26.87
CA GLY A 335 -12.40 -3.30 27.29
C GLY A 335 -11.45 -3.72 26.17
N LEU A 336 -11.81 -4.70 25.34
CA LEU A 336 -10.96 -5.13 24.21
C LEU A 336 -10.81 -4.05 23.13
N PRO A 337 -11.89 -3.44 22.59
CA PRO A 337 -11.75 -2.30 21.69
C PRO A 337 -11.02 -1.11 22.31
N LEU A 338 -11.26 -0.83 23.60
CA LEU A 338 -10.58 0.24 24.31
C LEU A 338 -9.06 -0.01 24.39
N LEU A 339 -8.66 -1.22 24.78
CA LEU A 339 -7.24 -1.60 24.83
C LEU A 339 -6.59 -1.47 23.44
N PHE A 340 -7.29 -1.91 22.40
CA PHE A 340 -6.77 -1.78 21.03
C PHE A 340 -6.60 -0.31 20.62
N VAL A 341 -7.57 0.57 20.92
CA VAL A 341 -7.48 2.01 20.64
C VAL A 341 -6.38 2.66 21.46
N LEU A 342 -6.20 2.28 22.73
CA LEU A 342 -5.11 2.78 23.55
C LEU A 342 -3.74 2.43 22.95
N LEU A 343 -3.52 1.16 22.61
CA LEU A 343 -2.24 0.69 22.07
C LEU A 343 -2.00 1.13 20.61
N GLY A 344 -3.03 1.17 19.79
CA GLY A 344 -2.93 1.45 18.36
C GLY A 344 -3.15 2.92 17.96
N VAL A 345 -3.68 3.76 18.87
CA VAL A 345 -3.96 5.17 18.54
C VAL A 345 -3.43 6.10 19.62
N ALA A 346 -3.93 5.99 20.84
CA ALA A 346 -3.68 6.99 21.86
C ALA A 346 -2.21 7.02 22.30
N ILE A 347 -1.64 5.89 22.67
CA ILE A 347 -0.24 5.80 23.14
C ILE A 347 0.71 6.23 22.03
N PRO A 348 0.68 5.72 20.78
CA PRO A 348 1.61 6.16 19.74
C PRO A 348 1.54 7.66 19.44
N LEU A 349 0.34 8.20 19.26
CA LEU A 349 0.20 9.62 18.92
C LEU A 349 0.59 10.55 20.08
N LEU A 350 0.22 10.20 21.32
CA LEU A 350 0.64 10.96 22.51
C LEU A 350 2.15 10.89 22.71
N THR A 351 2.77 9.74 22.52
CA THR A 351 4.22 9.56 22.61
C THR A 351 4.94 10.46 21.62
N LEU A 352 4.53 10.41 20.35
CA LEU A 352 5.12 11.27 19.32
C LEU A 352 4.93 12.74 19.65
N PHE A 353 3.71 13.15 20.00
CA PHE A 353 3.44 14.55 20.35
C PHE A 353 4.29 15.02 21.54
N LEU A 354 4.28 14.29 22.64
CA LEU A 354 5.05 14.65 23.84
C LEU A 354 6.55 14.67 23.55
N SER A 355 7.08 13.74 22.77
CA SER A 355 8.50 13.72 22.41
C SER A 355 8.93 14.97 21.65
N THR A 356 8.05 15.58 20.85
CA THR A 356 8.37 16.81 20.09
C THR A 356 8.49 18.07 20.94
N ILE A 357 7.97 18.01 22.16
CA ILE A 357 7.99 19.13 23.10
C ILE A 357 8.86 18.87 24.33
N MET A 358 9.66 17.79 24.34
CA MET A 358 10.56 17.43 25.45
C MET A 358 12.02 17.60 25.04
N THR A 359 12.82 18.29 25.89
CA THR A 359 14.27 18.39 25.69
C THR A 359 14.99 17.08 26.00
N LEU A 360 14.71 16.50 27.16
CA LEU A 360 15.30 15.25 27.63
C LEU A 360 14.24 14.14 27.58
N PRO A 361 14.53 12.98 26.96
CA PRO A 361 13.61 11.85 26.91
C PRO A 361 13.20 11.38 28.32
N GLY A 362 11.92 11.02 28.51
CA GLY A 362 11.43 10.40 29.74
C GLY A 362 11.36 11.27 30.98
N ARG A 363 11.70 12.56 30.89
CA ARG A 363 11.62 13.49 32.00
C ARG A 363 10.35 14.34 31.91
N PHE A 364 9.32 13.97 32.66
CA PHE A 364 8.00 14.61 32.64
C PHE A 364 7.88 15.74 33.69
N THR A 365 8.81 16.72 33.65
CA THR A 365 8.81 17.91 34.53
C THR A 365 8.53 19.15 33.70
N ALA A 366 7.93 20.17 34.31
CA ALA A 366 7.51 21.39 33.60
C ALA A 366 8.68 22.14 32.94
N ASP A 367 9.88 22.08 33.53
CA ASP A 367 11.11 22.66 33.03
C ASP A 367 11.65 21.96 31.77
N ASN A 368 11.20 20.74 31.48
CA ASN A 368 11.66 19.95 30.33
C ASN A 368 10.81 20.16 29.08
N PHE A 369 9.64 20.79 29.19
CA PHE A 369 8.79 21.06 28.05
C PHE A 369 9.23 22.32 27.31
N THR A 370 9.42 22.17 25.99
CA THR A 370 9.90 23.24 25.11
C THR A 370 9.27 23.14 23.73
N LEU A 371 9.13 24.27 23.05
CA LEU A 371 8.77 24.31 21.61
C LEU A 371 10.01 24.50 20.72
N ALA A 372 11.22 24.34 21.29
CA ALA A 372 12.47 24.58 20.57
C ALA A 372 12.59 23.76 19.27
N TYR A 373 12.15 22.51 19.25
CA TYR A 373 12.18 21.67 18.04
C TYR A 373 11.23 22.15 16.93
N TRP A 374 10.22 22.96 17.28
CA TRP A 374 9.31 23.55 16.31
C TRP A 374 9.76 24.93 15.84
N ILE A 375 10.11 25.83 16.75
CA ILE A 375 10.35 27.26 16.50
C ILE A 375 11.58 27.82 17.21
N GLY A 376 12.44 26.99 17.80
CA GLY A 376 13.67 27.45 18.50
C GLY A 376 14.74 27.93 17.53
N HIS A 377 15.65 28.74 18.06
CA HIS A 377 16.85 29.23 17.38
C HIS A 377 18.09 28.67 18.05
N ASP A 378 19.18 28.53 17.30
CA ASP A 378 20.51 28.12 17.76
C ASP A 378 20.50 26.85 18.64
N LEU A 379 19.83 25.79 18.15
CA LEU A 379 19.85 24.49 18.81
C LEU A 379 21.26 23.88 18.71
N ASP A 380 21.74 23.30 19.81
CA ASP A 380 23.04 22.63 19.89
C ASP A 380 23.03 21.29 19.17
N THR A 381 22.63 21.27 17.90
CA THR A 381 22.61 20.05 17.08
C THR A 381 23.27 20.30 15.73
N VAL A 382 23.99 19.29 15.23
CA VAL A 382 24.63 19.36 13.91
C VAL A 382 23.59 19.21 12.79
N ALA A 383 22.50 18.46 13.02
CA ALA A 383 21.49 18.18 12.02
C ALA A 383 20.51 19.34 11.78
N LEU A 384 20.17 20.09 12.82
CA LEU A 384 19.23 21.22 12.78
C LEU A 384 19.63 22.29 13.77
N ARG A 385 20.08 23.46 13.29
CA ARG A 385 20.35 24.62 14.14
C ARG A 385 19.10 25.34 14.60
N ASN A 386 18.05 25.30 13.80
CA ASN A 386 16.78 25.95 14.10
C ASN A 386 15.66 24.92 14.19
N GLY A 387 14.57 25.27 14.83
CA GLY A 387 13.36 24.46 14.84
C GLY A 387 12.86 24.15 13.42
N ILE A 388 12.12 23.07 13.28
CA ILE A 388 11.67 22.53 11.97
C ILE A 388 11.01 23.60 11.11
N LEU A 389 10.09 24.39 11.69
CA LEU A 389 9.34 25.42 10.96
C LEU A 389 10.22 26.60 10.50
N LEU A 390 11.40 26.78 11.08
CA LEU A 390 12.36 27.82 10.73
C LEU A 390 13.49 27.31 9.83
N THR A 391 13.52 26.01 9.54
CA THR A 391 14.54 25.37 8.70
C THR A 391 14.11 25.41 7.23
N ALA A 392 14.95 26.01 6.37
CA ALA A 392 14.65 26.10 4.93
C ALA A 392 14.51 24.73 4.27
N GLU A 393 15.30 23.74 4.70
CA GLU A 393 15.27 22.36 4.19
C GLU A 393 13.91 21.69 4.44
N PHE A 394 13.26 21.98 5.57
CA PHE A 394 11.88 21.52 5.83
C PHE A 394 10.90 22.01 4.75
N TRP A 395 10.89 23.30 4.48
CA TRP A 395 9.98 23.87 3.47
C TRP A 395 10.30 23.39 2.06
N HIS A 396 11.58 23.17 1.77
CA HIS A 396 11.99 22.54 0.51
C HIS A 396 11.44 21.11 0.37
N THR A 397 11.52 20.29 1.42
CA THR A 397 10.96 18.94 1.41
C THR A 397 9.43 18.93 1.39
N VAL A 398 8.77 19.87 2.05
CA VAL A 398 7.31 20.08 1.94
C VAL A 398 6.93 20.39 0.50
N TRP A 399 7.65 21.34 -0.12
CA TRP A 399 7.41 21.71 -1.53
C TRP A 399 7.62 20.53 -2.48
N ASN A 400 8.73 19.81 -2.34
CA ASN A 400 9.01 18.61 -3.12
C ASN A 400 7.91 17.55 -2.94
N THR A 401 7.47 17.31 -1.70
CA THR A 401 6.40 16.37 -1.42
C THR A 401 5.10 16.77 -2.13
N LEU A 402 4.69 18.03 -2.01
CA LEU A 402 3.49 18.54 -2.67
C LEU A 402 3.61 18.50 -4.18
N LEU A 403 4.77 18.88 -4.73
CA LEU A 403 5.01 18.88 -6.16
C LEU A 403 5.02 17.45 -6.73
N ILE A 404 5.79 16.54 -6.12
CA ILE A 404 5.96 15.16 -6.62
C ILE A 404 4.67 14.36 -6.39
N VAL A 405 4.22 14.30 -5.13
CA VAL A 405 3.04 13.48 -4.79
C VAL A 405 1.76 14.12 -5.32
N GLY A 406 1.63 15.45 -5.25
CA GLY A 406 0.48 16.18 -5.76
C GLY A 406 0.31 16.06 -7.27
N SER A 407 1.38 16.34 -8.03
CA SER A 407 1.35 16.22 -9.49
C SER A 407 1.10 14.78 -9.95
N ALA A 408 1.79 13.81 -9.33
CA ALA A 408 1.59 12.39 -9.62
C ALA A 408 0.15 11.97 -9.36
N SER A 409 -0.44 12.41 -8.25
CA SER A 409 -1.80 12.04 -7.87
C SER A 409 -2.86 12.65 -8.79
N ILE A 410 -2.70 13.91 -9.20
CA ILE A 410 -3.59 14.56 -10.16
C ILE A 410 -3.54 13.83 -11.50
N VAL A 411 -2.33 13.56 -12.01
CA VAL A 411 -2.14 12.83 -13.28
C VAL A 411 -2.70 11.41 -13.17
N CYS A 412 -2.45 10.74 -12.04
CA CYS A 412 -2.94 9.39 -11.76
C CYS A 412 -4.48 9.33 -11.77
N GLY A 413 -5.16 10.29 -11.13
CA GLY A 413 -6.63 10.36 -11.13
C GLY A 413 -7.21 10.59 -12.52
N ILE A 414 -6.62 11.51 -13.30
CA ILE A 414 -7.04 11.76 -14.68
C ILE A 414 -6.82 10.51 -15.55
N LEU A 415 -5.62 9.92 -15.49
CA LEU A 415 -5.32 8.70 -16.22
C LEU A 415 -6.21 7.54 -15.78
N GLY A 416 -6.52 7.42 -14.49
CA GLY A 416 -7.43 6.41 -13.96
C GLY A 416 -8.84 6.52 -14.55
N LEU A 417 -9.39 7.73 -14.64
CA LEU A 417 -10.67 7.97 -15.29
C LEU A 417 -10.61 7.64 -16.79
N LEU A 418 -9.54 8.04 -17.49
CA LEU A 418 -9.32 7.71 -18.90
C LEU A 418 -9.17 6.20 -19.13
N VAL A 419 -8.48 5.48 -18.24
CA VAL A 419 -8.41 4.01 -18.24
C VAL A 419 -9.82 3.43 -18.07
N GLY A 420 -10.59 3.92 -17.10
CA GLY A 420 -11.98 3.50 -16.92
C GLY A 420 -12.82 3.69 -18.18
N TYR A 421 -12.70 4.87 -18.81
CA TYR A 421 -13.37 5.17 -20.07
C TYR A 421 -12.93 4.22 -21.18
N ALA A 422 -11.62 4.05 -21.39
CA ALA A 422 -11.08 3.16 -22.41
C ALA A 422 -11.52 1.71 -22.19
N VAL A 423 -11.45 1.18 -20.95
CA VAL A 423 -11.86 -0.19 -20.62
C VAL A 423 -13.35 -0.44 -20.87
N MET A 424 -14.22 0.53 -20.59
CA MET A 424 -15.68 0.37 -20.68
C MET A 424 -16.26 0.72 -22.05
N ARG A 425 -15.58 1.55 -22.85
CA ARG A 425 -16.03 2.03 -24.16
C ARG A 425 -15.27 1.42 -25.34
N CYS A 426 -14.12 0.76 -25.11
CA CYS A 426 -13.35 0.09 -26.15
C CYS A 426 -14.14 -1.08 -26.76
N HIS A 427 -14.15 -1.15 -28.08
CA HIS A 427 -14.81 -2.24 -28.81
C HIS A 427 -14.09 -3.59 -28.67
N PHE A 428 -12.76 -3.57 -28.53
CA PHE A 428 -11.93 -4.77 -28.47
C PHE A 428 -11.77 -5.29 -27.04
N ARG A 429 -12.44 -6.38 -26.70
CA ARG A 429 -12.42 -7.00 -25.37
C ARG A 429 -11.02 -7.40 -24.90
N TRP A 430 -10.16 -7.87 -25.81
CA TRP A 430 -8.79 -8.26 -25.46
C TRP A 430 -7.96 -7.04 -25.03
N LEU A 431 -8.09 -5.91 -25.75
CA LEU A 431 -7.37 -4.66 -25.47
C LEU A 431 -7.82 -4.08 -24.12
N SER A 432 -9.12 -4.01 -23.87
CA SER A 432 -9.67 -3.55 -22.60
C SER A 432 -9.27 -4.45 -21.43
N SER A 433 -9.28 -5.78 -21.64
CA SER A 433 -8.87 -6.75 -20.61
C SER A 433 -7.37 -6.62 -20.29
N PHE A 434 -6.53 -6.48 -21.32
CA PHE A 434 -5.09 -6.35 -21.14
C PHE A 434 -4.73 -5.02 -20.47
N LEU A 435 -5.34 -3.90 -20.87
CA LEU A 435 -5.17 -2.59 -20.25
C LEU A 435 -5.56 -2.62 -18.75
N ARG A 436 -6.68 -3.28 -18.42
CA ARG A 436 -7.12 -3.49 -17.03
C ARG A 436 -6.11 -4.28 -16.22
N GLN A 437 -5.55 -5.35 -16.76
CA GLN A 437 -4.56 -6.18 -16.09
C GLN A 437 -3.22 -5.43 -15.93
N LEU A 438 -2.78 -4.74 -16.97
CA LEU A 438 -1.54 -3.98 -16.95
C LEU A 438 -1.55 -2.86 -15.90
N THR A 439 -2.65 -2.09 -15.83
CA THR A 439 -2.80 -1.03 -14.80
C THR A 439 -2.94 -1.57 -13.39
N PHE A 440 -3.26 -2.86 -13.23
CA PHE A 440 -3.33 -3.54 -11.95
C PHE A 440 -2.01 -4.21 -11.54
N LEU A 441 -1.10 -4.46 -12.49
CA LEU A 441 0.17 -5.15 -12.25
C LEU A 441 1.00 -4.54 -11.10
N PRO A 442 1.13 -3.21 -10.92
CA PRO A 442 1.90 -2.63 -9.82
C PRO A 442 1.38 -3.00 -8.43
N TYR A 443 0.10 -3.35 -8.29
CA TYR A 443 -0.43 -3.85 -7.03
C TYR A 443 0.15 -5.23 -6.63
N LEU A 444 0.65 -5.98 -7.62
CA LEU A 444 1.27 -7.30 -7.43
C LEU A 444 2.75 -7.19 -7.04
N VAL A 445 3.34 -6.01 -7.20
CA VAL A 445 4.78 -5.79 -7.00
C VAL A 445 4.96 -4.91 -5.76
N PRO A 446 5.56 -5.41 -4.68
CA PRO A 446 5.86 -4.58 -3.51
C PRO A 446 6.65 -3.33 -3.87
N GLY A 447 6.33 -2.20 -3.21
CA GLY A 447 6.85 -0.87 -3.57
C GLY A 447 8.37 -0.79 -3.64
N ILE A 448 9.09 -1.48 -2.75
CA ILE A 448 10.56 -1.52 -2.74
C ILE A 448 11.13 -2.23 -3.99
N ALA A 449 10.52 -3.34 -4.41
CA ALA A 449 10.94 -4.06 -5.62
C ALA A 449 10.58 -3.27 -6.88
N PHE A 450 9.45 -2.53 -6.85
CA PHE A 450 9.05 -1.65 -7.92
C PHE A 450 9.99 -0.45 -8.07
N ALA A 451 10.44 0.14 -6.95
CA ALA A 451 11.47 1.18 -6.95
C ALA A 451 12.80 0.69 -7.53
N ALA A 452 13.22 -0.53 -7.15
CA ALA A 452 14.41 -1.17 -7.74
C ALA A 452 14.27 -1.36 -9.25
N ALA A 453 13.07 -1.72 -9.72
CA ALA A 453 12.78 -1.86 -11.15
C ALA A 453 12.91 -0.51 -11.90
N PHE A 454 12.41 0.58 -11.33
CA PHE A 454 12.58 1.92 -11.88
C PHE A 454 14.05 2.37 -11.89
N LEU A 455 14.77 2.14 -10.81
CA LEU A 455 16.20 2.41 -10.74
C LEU A 455 16.96 1.63 -11.83
N SER A 456 16.67 0.34 -11.99
CA SER A 456 17.26 -0.54 -12.99
C SER A 456 17.13 0.00 -14.43
N LEU A 457 15.96 0.56 -14.77
CA LEU A 457 15.68 1.04 -16.11
C LEU A 457 16.18 2.47 -16.35
N PHE A 458 16.00 3.38 -15.39
CA PHE A 458 16.18 4.81 -15.56
C PHE A 458 17.43 5.39 -14.88
N ALA A 459 18.30 4.54 -14.29
CA ALA A 459 19.55 5.01 -13.68
C ALA A 459 20.55 5.51 -14.75
N VAL A 460 20.60 4.84 -15.90
CA VAL A 460 21.53 5.14 -16.99
C VAL A 460 20.77 5.20 -18.31
N ALA A 461 21.13 6.14 -19.18
CA ALA A 461 20.53 6.24 -20.51
C ALA A 461 20.85 4.99 -21.34
N ARG A 462 19.82 4.34 -21.91
CA ARG A 462 19.95 3.14 -22.75
C ARG A 462 19.08 3.29 -24.02
N GLY A 463 19.69 3.68 -25.12
CA GLY A 463 18.96 3.90 -26.37
C GLY A 463 17.85 4.95 -26.22
N PRO A 464 16.56 4.60 -26.43
CA PRO A 464 15.46 5.55 -26.31
C PRO A 464 15.06 5.85 -24.86
N VAL A 465 15.61 5.14 -23.86
CA VAL A 465 15.30 5.33 -22.45
C VAL A 465 16.25 6.37 -21.85
N PRO A 466 15.74 7.54 -21.39
CA PRO A 466 16.57 8.58 -20.81
C PRO A 466 17.03 8.21 -19.39
N ALA A 467 18.17 8.74 -18.96
CA ALA A 467 18.56 8.72 -17.56
C ALA A 467 17.73 9.77 -16.81
N LEU A 468 16.88 9.32 -15.89
CA LEU A 468 16.01 10.19 -15.10
C LEU A 468 16.35 10.20 -13.62
N TYR A 469 17.30 9.38 -13.17
CA TYR A 469 17.69 9.30 -11.75
C TYR A 469 18.21 10.68 -11.27
N GLY A 470 17.76 11.06 -10.07
CA GLY A 470 18.06 12.38 -9.49
C GLY A 470 17.09 13.50 -9.92
N THR A 471 16.10 13.21 -10.77
CA THR A 471 15.10 14.20 -11.18
C THR A 471 13.75 13.97 -10.49
N PRO A 472 12.96 15.04 -10.21
CA PRO A 472 11.59 14.89 -9.72
C PRO A 472 10.70 14.10 -10.67
N LEU A 473 10.97 14.16 -11.97
CA LEU A 473 10.19 13.46 -13.00
C LEU A 473 10.21 11.94 -12.81
N LEU A 474 11.36 11.36 -12.44
CA LEU A 474 11.45 9.93 -12.15
C LEU A 474 10.50 9.53 -11.02
N LEU A 475 10.49 10.31 -9.94
CA LEU A 475 9.63 10.05 -8.78
C LEU A 475 8.14 10.18 -9.13
N VAL A 476 7.79 11.18 -9.93
CA VAL A 476 6.41 11.37 -10.42
C VAL A 476 5.98 10.18 -11.28
N LEU A 477 6.79 9.74 -12.24
CA LEU A 477 6.47 8.60 -13.11
C LEU A 477 6.36 7.30 -12.32
N ALA A 478 7.29 7.06 -11.40
CA ALA A 478 7.29 5.88 -10.55
C ALA A 478 6.03 5.85 -9.65
N LEU A 479 5.66 7.00 -9.07
CA LEU A 479 4.49 7.12 -8.21
C LEU A 479 3.19 6.96 -9.02
N ILE A 480 3.08 7.53 -10.23
CA ILE A 480 1.94 7.30 -11.13
C ILE A 480 1.79 5.82 -11.40
N ALA A 481 2.87 5.14 -11.77
CA ALA A 481 2.84 3.72 -12.08
C ALA A 481 2.44 2.88 -10.86
N GLU A 482 3.05 3.12 -9.68
CA GLU A 482 2.78 2.39 -8.43
C GLU A 482 1.34 2.59 -7.94
N LYS A 483 0.79 3.81 -8.05
CA LYS A 483 -0.55 4.14 -7.54
C LYS A 483 -1.66 3.98 -8.58
N MET A 484 -1.33 3.66 -9.83
CA MET A 484 -2.30 3.43 -10.89
C MET A 484 -3.41 2.40 -10.55
N PRO A 485 -3.15 1.31 -9.81
CA PRO A 485 -4.21 0.37 -9.42
C PRO A 485 -5.38 1.01 -8.68
N TYR A 486 -5.11 1.97 -7.79
CA TYR A 486 -6.16 2.69 -7.04
C TYR A 486 -7.00 3.58 -7.97
N ALA A 487 -6.33 4.37 -8.81
CA ALA A 487 -6.98 5.30 -9.71
C ALA A 487 -7.74 4.59 -10.84
N SER A 488 -7.15 3.55 -11.44
CA SER A 488 -7.81 2.79 -12.51
C SER A 488 -9.05 2.03 -12.02
N ARG A 489 -9.02 1.46 -10.80
CA ARG A 489 -10.20 0.84 -10.19
C ARG A 489 -11.31 1.85 -9.93
N SER A 490 -10.97 3.03 -9.39
CA SER A 490 -11.93 4.13 -9.20
C SER A 490 -12.55 4.56 -10.54
N GLY A 491 -11.74 4.76 -11.58
CA GLY A 491 -12.19 5.12 -12.92
C GLY A 491 -13.07 4.04 -13.58
N ILE A 492 -12.70 2.76 -13.47
CA ILE A 492 -13.50 1.65 -14.00
C ILE A 492 -14.86 1.58 -13.27
N ALA A 493 -14.87 1.68 -11.93
CA ALA A 493 -16.09 1.69 -11.13
C ALA A 493 -17.00 2.86 -11.52
N ALA A 494 -16.43 4.07 -11.68
CA ALA A 494 -17.12 5.26 -12.14
C ALA A 494 -17.78 5.03 -13.51
N MET A 495 -17.05 4.56 -14.48
CA MET A 495 -17.54 4.33 -15.84
C MET A 495 -18.51 3.15 -15.95
N THR A 496 -18.46 2.20 -15.00
CA THR A 496 -19.47 1.11 -14.93
C THR A 496 -20.85 1.64 -14.51
N GLN A 497 -20.86 2.69 -13.67
CA GLN A 497 -22.11 3.34 -13.22
C GLN A 497 -22.66 4.34 -14.23
N LEU A 498 -21.83 4.84 -15.16
CA LEU A 498 -22.24 5.79 -16.19
C LEU A 498 -22.82 5.05 -17.39
N GLY A 499 -24.13 5.19 -17.63
CA GLY A 499 -24.79 4.69 -18.83
C GLY A 499 -24.19 5.32 -20.10
N LYS A 500 -24.52 4.75 -21.26
CA LYS A 500 -24.09 5.29 -22.56
C LYS A 500 -25.00 6.38 -23.07
N GLU A 501 -26.19 6.50 -22.54
CA GLU A 501 -27.30 7.31 -23.05
C GLU A 501 -26.94 8.80 -23.12
N ALA A 502 -26.27 9.34 -22.07
CA ALA A 502 -25.85 10.74 -22.04
C ALA A 502 -24.80 11.08 -23.12
N GLU A 503 -23.85 10.14 -23.37
CA GLU A 503 -22.84 10.33 -24.40
C GLU A 503 -23.41 10.16 -25.81
N GLU A 504 -24.34 9.22 -25.99
CA GLU A 504 -25.04 8.98 -27.26
C GLU A 504 -25.94 10.17 -27.64
N ALA A 505 -26.70 10.71 -26.68
CA ALA A 505 -27.51 11.92 -26.90
C ALA A 505 -26.64 13.12 -27.32
N ALA A 506 -25.50 13.32 -26.68
CA ALA A 506 -24.56 14.37 -27.04
C ALA A 506 -23.92 14.12 -28.42
N ARG A 507 -23.67 12.88 -28.80
CA ARG A 507 -23.16 12.52 -30.12
C ARG A 507 -24.20 12.85 -31.21
N ILE A 508 -25.45 12.55 -30.96
CA ILE A 508 -26.56 12.89 -31.87
C ILE A 508 -26.67 14.43 -32.02
N ALA A 509 -26.45 15.20 -30.94
CA ALA A 509 -26.38 16.65 -30.96
C ALA A 509 -25.11 17.22 -31.61
N GLY A 510 -24.22 16.38 -32.19
CA GLY A 510 -23.02 16.82 -32.90
C GLY A 510 -21.79 17.08 -31.99
N ALA A 511 -21.84 16.74 -30.70
CA ALA A 511 -20.73 16.97 -29.79
C ALA A 511 -19.54 16.02 -30.11
N GLY A 512 -18.37 16.60 -30.36
CA GLY A 512 -17.11 15.86 -30.54
C GLY A 512 -16.70 15.11 -29.27
N TRP A 513 -15.78 14.14 -29.41
CA TRP A 513 -15.32 13.30 -28.30
C TRP A 513 -14.77 14.11 -27.12
N PHE A 514 -13.90 15.08 -27.38
CA PHE A 514 -13.30 15.91 -26.31
C PHE A 514 -14.37 16.74 -25.56
N THR A 515 -15.38 17.24 -26.27
CA THR A 515 -16.50 17.97 -25.66
C THR A 515 -17.32 17.07 -24.74
N ARG A 516 -17.56 15.81 -25.15
CA ARG A 516 -18.28 14.82 -24.33
C ARG A 516 -17.51 14.48 -23.06
N ILE A 517 -16.19 14.22 -23.17
CA ILE A 517 -15.35 13.95 -21.99
C ILE A 517 -15.38 15.15 -21.03
N ARG A 518 -15.11 16.37 -21.53
CA ARG A 518 -14.98 17.55 -20.67
C ARG A 518 -16.29 18.03 -20.06
N ARG A 519 -17.42 17.99 -20.82
CA ARG A 519 -18.69 18.57 -20.39
C ARG A 519 -19.69 17.56 -19.83
N ILE A 520 -19.48 16.26 -20.03
CA ILE A 520 -20.40 15.22 -19.58
C ILE A 520 -19.70 14.26 -18.63
N VAL A 521 -18.66 13.55 -19.10
CA VAL A 521 -18.04 12.49 -18.31
C VAL A 521 -17.37 13.05 -17.06
N ILE A 522 -16.49 14.04 -17.18
CA ILE A 522 -15.77 14.62 -16.04
C ILE A 522 -16.71 15.23 -15.00
N PRO A 523 -17.71 16.07 -15.34
CA PRO A 523 -18.61 16.65 -14.35
C PRO A 523 -19.47 15.60 -13.63
N ILE A 524 -20.00 14.60 -14.34
CA ILE A 524 -20.79 13.53 -13.74
C ILE A 524 -19.92 12.65 -12.82
N GLN A 525 -18.65 12.43 -13.19
CA GLN A 525 -17.73 11.59 -12.46
C GLN A 525 -16.77 12.39 -11.54
N ALA A 526 -17.15 13.59 -11.14
CA ALA A 526 -16.30 14.46 -10.31
C ALA A 526 -15.92 13.82 -8.95
N ALA A 527 -16.86 13.15 -8.28
CA ALA A 527 -16.59 12.49 -7.00
C ALA A 527 -15.66 11.26 -7.14
N PRO A 528 -15.88 10.32 -8.08
CA PRO A 528 -14.90 9.26 -8.36
C PRO A 528 -13.53 9.78 -8.84
N LEU A 529 -13.49 10.87 -9.62
CA LEU A 529 -12.24 11.50 -10.03
C LEU A 529 -11.49 12.06 -8.82
N ALA A 530 -12.18 12.77 -7.92
CA ALA A 530 -11.60 13.25 -6.67
C ALA A 530 -11.04 12.11 -5.82
N THR A 531 -11.77 11.00 -5.71
CA THR A 531 -11.28 9.78 -5.02
C THR A 531 -10.04 9.21 -5.72
N GLY A 532 -10.05 9.16 -7.05
CA GLY A 532 -8.91 8.71 -7.86
C GLY A 532 -7.67 9.61 -7.76
N ILE A 533 -7.80 10.86 -7.30
CA ILE A 533 -6.70 11.77 -6.97
C ILE A 533 -6.27 11.62 -5.50
N LEU A 534 -7.24 11.65 -4.58
CA LEU A 534 -6.96 11.70 -3.14
C LEU A 534 -6.38 10.39 -2.58
N LEU A 535 -6.83 9.22 -3.08
CA LEU A 535 -6.27 7.94 -2.64
C LEU A 535 -4.78 7.79 -3.00
N PRO A 536 -4.33 8.04 -4.25
CA PRO A 536 -2.91 8.12 -4.57
C PRO A 536 -2.14 9.15 -3.75
N PHE A 537 -2.72 10.32 -3.49
CA PHE A 537 -2.09 11.38 -2.70
C PHE A 537 -1.82 10.93 -1.26
N ILE A 538 -2.82 10.39 -0.56
CA ILE A 538 -2.67 9.91 0.82
C ILE A 538 -1.70 8.73 0.88
N SER A 539 -1.81 7.79 -0.06
CA SER A 539 -0.90 6.65 -0.12
C SER A 539 0.53 7.08 -0.48
N GLY A 540 0.69 8.11 -1.31
CA GLY A 540 1.98 8.66 -1.70
C GLY A 540 2.69 9.42 -0.57
N ILE A 541 1.97 10.28 0.16
CA ILE A 541 2.55 11.05 1.28
C ILE A 541 3.11 10.14 2.37
N LYS A 542 2.46 9.03 2.67
CA LYS A 542 2.90 8.09 3.71
C LYS A 542 3.86 7.01 3.21
N GLY A 543 4.07 6.90 1.91
CA GLY A 543 4.95 5.90 1.30
C GLY A 543 6.42 6.20 1.56
N VAL A 544 7.18 5.18 1.92
CA VAL A 544 8.64 5.27 2.15
C VAL A 544 9.39 4.45 1.11
N SER A 545 8.91 3.25 0.81
CA SER A 545 9.62 2.22 0.03
C SER A 545 10.10 2.69 -1.34
N LEU A 546 9.31 3.48 -2.04
CA LEU A 546 9.67 4.02 -3.35
C LEU A 546 10.72 5.14 -3.22
N PHE A 547 10.48 6.08 -2.29
CA PHE A 547 11.32 7.26 -2.15
C PHE A 547 12.70 6.94 -1.59
N VAL A 548 12.81 5.97 -0.66
CA VAL A 548 14.11 5.62 -0.05
C VAL A 548 15.14 5.11 -1.07
N ILE A 549 14.69 4.54 -2.20
CA ILE A 549 15.56 4.07 -3.28
C ILE A 549 15.77 5.13 -4.36
N LEU A 550 14.71 5.86 -4.72
CA LEU A 550 14.72 6.74 -5.89
C LEU A 550 14.99 8.22 -5.57
N ALA A 551 14.73 8.68 -4.34
CA ALA A 551 14.99 10.06 -3.97
C ALA A 551 16.49 10.31 -3.79
N THR A 552 16.89 11.54 -4.07
CA THR A 552 18.24 12.07 -3.85
C THR A 552 18.12 13.31 -2.95
N PRO A 553 19.21 13.84 -2.38
CA PRO A 553 19.13 15.06 -1.55
C PRO A 553 18.42 16.24 -2.23
N ALA A 554 18.50 16.36 -3.56
CA ALA A 554 17.80 17.41 -4.31
C ALA A 554 16.29 17.15 -4.47
N THR A 555 15.87 15.89 -4.44
CA THR A 555 14.47 15.47 -4.61
C THR A 555 13.88 14.90 -3.33
N ASP A 556 14.47 15.23 -2.20
CA ASP A 556 14.07 14.75 -0.89
C ASP A 556 12.62 15.14 -0.56
N VAL A 557 11.90 14.22 0.05
CA VAL A 557 10.50 14.39 0.47
C VAL A 557 10.40 14.26 1.98
N LEU A 558 9.28 14.64 2.57
CA LEU A 558 9.09 14.60 4.04
C LEU A 558 9.42 13.24 4.65
N THR A 559 9.06 12.14 3.97
CA THR A 559 9.33 10.78 4.47
C THR A 559 10.81 10.43 4.48
N THR A 560 11.55 10.72 3.41
CA THR A 560 13.01 10.45 3.34
C THR A 560 13.81 11.40 4.24
N TRP A 561 13.39 12.64 4.35
CA TRP A 561 14.00 13.59 5.27
C TRP A 561 13.83 13.18 6.73
N SER A 562 12.65 12.68 7.11
CA SER A 562 12.43 12.18 8.47
C SER A 562 13.29 10.95 8.79
N LEU A 563 13.50 10.03 7.82
CA LEU A 563 14.42 8.90 8.00
C LEU A 563 15.87 9.38 8.20
N ARG A 564 16.30 10.36 7.43
CA ARG A 564 17.63 10.95 7.58
C ARG A 564 17.82 11.62 8.96
N LEU A 565 16.79 12.28 9.50
CA LEU A 565 16.81 12.80 10.87
C LEU A 565 16.95 11.68 11.92
N ILE A 566 16.35 10.51 11.68
CA ILE A 566 16.50 9.32 12.52
C ILE A 566 17.95 8.81 12.47
N ASP A 567 18.53 8.70 11.28
CA ASP A 567 19.91 8.25 11.08
C ASP A 567 20.92 9.17 11.76
N TYR A 568 20.62 10.47 11.87
CA TYR A 568 21.39 11.44 12.64
C TYR A 568 21.07 11.43 14.16
N ASN A 569 20.26 10.48 14.64
CA ASN A 569 19.78 10.42 16.03
C ASN A 569 18.99 11.67 16.51
N TYR A 570 18.39 12.41 15.57
CA TYR A 570 17.57 13.59 15.89
C TYR A 570 16.09 13.19 16.02
N GLN A 571 15.80 12.40 17.02
CA GLN A 571 14.52 11.71 17.21
C GLN A 571 13.33 12.67 17.36
N GLN A 572 13.48 13.77 18.11
CA GLN A 572 12.38 14.72 18.37
C GLN A 572 11.93 15.42 17.09
N ALA A 573 12.88 15.83 16.25
CA ALA A 573 12.57 16.46 14.97
C ALA A 573 11.94 15.45 13.99
N ALA A 574 12.49 14.23 13.93
CA ALA A 574 11.90 13.16 13.13
C ALA A 574 10.45 12.87 13.55
N ASN A 575 10.20 12.78 14.86
CA ASN A 575 8.85 12.55 15.39
C ASN A 575 7.89 13.71 15.04
N ALA A 576 8.36 14.95 15.03
CA ALA A 576 7.54 16.10 14.62
C ALA A 576 7.14 16.03 13.13
N VAL A 577 8.08 15.70 12.25
CA VAL A 577 7.79 15.52 10.81
C VAL A 577 6.79 14.39 10.59
N VAL A 578 6.99 13.26 11.28
CA VAL A 578 6.09 12.08 11.17
C VAL A 578 4.70 12.41 11.70
N LEU A 579 4.60 13.14 12.80
CA LEU A 579 3.32 13.59 13.33
C LEU A 579 2.57 14.46 12.31
N MET A 580 3.29 15.37 11.62
CA MET A 580 2.70 16.18 10.55
C MET A 580 2.21 15.31 9.37
N ILE A 581 3.00 14.35 8.93
CA ILE A 581 2.61 13.41 7.86
C ILE A 581 1.37 12.61 8.29
N ALA A 582 1.32 12.13 9.53
CA ALA A 582 0.18 11.41 10.08
C ALA A 582 -1.10 12.28 10.11
N LEU A 583 -0.99 13.53 10.54
CA LEU A 583 -2.10 14.48 10.55
C LEU A 583 -2.60 14.81 9.14
N ILE A 584 -1.69 15.04 8.19
CA ILE A 584 -2.06 15.28 6.77
C ILE A 584 -2.76 14.05 6.18
N SER A 585 -2.26 12.86 6.44
CA SER A 585 -2.85 11.60 5.98
C SER A 585 -4.25 11.39 6.55
N TRP A 586 -4.42 11.67 7.85
CA TRP A 586 -5.71 11.58 8.52
C TRP A 586 -6.71 12.60 8.00
N ALA A 587 -6.31 13.88 7.90
CA ALA A 587 -7.15 14.93 7.34
C ALA A 587 -7.57 14.64 5.89
N GLY A 588 -6.64 14.15 5.06
CA GLY A 588 -6.93 13.71 3.69
C GLY A 588 -7.95 12.56 3.65
N THR A 589 -7.86 11.61 4.56
CA THR A 589 -8.83 10.51 4.67
C THR A 589 -10.22 11.01 5.04
N LEU A 590 -10.32 11.94 6.02
CA LEU A 590 -11.60 12.57 6.38
C LEU A 590 -12.19 13.37 5.21
N MET A 591 -11.34 14.02 4.42
CA MET A 591 -11.78 14.74 3.21
C MET A 591 -12.37 13.79 2.17
N ILE A 592 -11.76 12.62 1.93
CA ILE A 592 -12.33 11.60 1.04
C ILE A 592 -13.71 11.17 1.53
N GLN A 593 -13.83 10.84 2.81
CA GLN A 593 -15.11 10.42 3.41
C GLN A 593 -16.21 11.48 3.18
N LYS A 594 -15.89 12.75 3.36
CA LYS A 594 -16.84 13.85 3.13
C LYS A 594 -17.24 14.00 1.66
N ILE A 595 -16.30 13.82 0.72
CA ILE A 595 -16.56 13.95 -0.72
C ILE A 595 -17.35 12.75 -1.26
N THR A 596 -17.03 11.54 -0.81
CA THR A 596 -17.67 10.31 -1.30
C THR A 596 -19.02 10.05 -0.65
N GLY A 597 -19.32 10.73 0.45
CA GLY A 597 -20.53 10.46 1.27
C GLY A 597 -20.53 9.08 1.92
N THR A 598 -19.43 8.33 1.79
CA THR A 598 -19.25 6.99 2.38
C THR A 598 -18.23 7.10 3.50
N GLY A 599 -18.69 7.11 4.76
CA GLY A 599 -17.78 6.91 5.87
C GLY A 599 -17.11 5.54 5.74
N LEU A 600 -15.79 5.44 5.91
CA LEU A 600 -15.15 4.14 6.13
C LEU A 600 -15.82 3.42 7.32
N ALA A 601 -16.36 4.19 8.28
CA ALA A 601 -17.21 3.72 9.36
C ALA A 601 -18.65 3.38 8.92
N GLU A 602 -19.20 3.93 7.84
CA GLU A 602 -20.54 3.54 7.34
C GLU A 602 -20.58 2.10 6.82
N GLY A 603 -19.43 1.56 6.39
CA GLY A 603 -19.23 0.12 6.29
C GLY A 603 -19.49 -0.59 7.65
N LEU A 604 -19.39 0.10 8.77
CA LEU A 604 -19.64 -0.40 10.14
C LEU A 604 -20.97 0.11 10.76
N GLU A 605 -21.62 1.13 10.20
CA GLU A 605 -22.85 1.74 10.78
C GLU A 605 -24.13 1.44 9.99
N LYS A 606 -24.05 1.15 8.68
CA LYS A 606 -25.15 0.67 7.85
C LYS A 606 -24.95 -0.82 7.60
#